data_b36310f1a6f6e692b2d17fc9c2ea9f60
#
_entry.id   b36310f1a6f6e692b2d17fc9c2ea9f60
#
_cell.length_a   1.000
_cell.length_b   1.000
_cell.length_c   1.000
_cell.angle_alpha   90.00
_cell.angle_beta   90.00
_cell.angle_gamma   90.00
#
_symmetry.space_group_name_H-M   'P 1'
#
loop_
_entity.id
_entity.type
_entity.pdbx_description
1 polymer ?
#
loop_
_entity_poly.entity_id
_entity_poly.type
_entity_poly.pdbx_seq_one_letter_code
_entity_poly.pdbx_strand_id
1 'polypeptide(L)'
;MRSIFFFVPLHLHFMHEQLDKSLTTKVALTAAEWEAVKSFFIPKKLRKRQYLLNAGDVCQYFCFVEKGLLRSFSVDKNANEHVVQFALEGWWISDMGSFLSGDNAVYNIEALEDAELLLLTRQAMDDMLNAIPKMERYFRLLMQNNIVVLQRRILGTLSLSAEEKYKRMMQLYPDILQRSPQQYIASFLGITPETLSRVRKQVSSGK
;
A
#
# COMPACT_ATOMS: atom_id res chain seq x y z
N MET A 1 -6.92 42.26 -22.03
CA MET A 1 -6.14 41.01 -21.77
C MET A 1 -6.11 40.78 -20.27
N ARG A 2 -7.00 39.97 -19.73
CA ARG A 2 -7.03 39.63 -18.30
C ARG A 2 -6.27 38.28 -18.15
N SER A 3 -5.09 38.32 -17.52
CA SER A 3 -4.34 37.14 -17.11
C SER A 3 -5.16 36.41 -16.04
N ILE A 4 -5.63 35.22 -16.39
CA ILE A 4 -6.22 34.29 -15.43
C ILE A 4 -5.04 33.58 -14.77
N PHE A 5 -4.61 34.07 -13.61
CA PHE A 5 -3.75 33.29 -12.73
C PHE A 5 -4.58 32.12 -12.19
N PHE A 6 -4.32 30.92 -12.69
CA PHE A 6 -4.76 29.70 -12.03
C PHE A 6 -4.04 29.62 -10.67
N PHE A 7 -4.77 29.94 -9.62
CA PHE A 7 -4.35 29.73 -8.24
C PHE A 7 -4.37 28.21 -8.00
N VAL A 8 -3.25 27.52 -8.22
CA VAL A 8 -3.07 26.13 -7.80
C VAL A 8 -2.96 26.16 -6.28
N PRO A 9 -3.90 25.55 -5.53
CA PRO A 9 -3.84 25.60 -4.07
C PRO A 9 -2.55 24.92 -3.59
N LEU A 10 -1.83 25.56 -2.67
CA LEU A 10 -0.61 25.05 -2.04
C LEU A 10 -0.76 23.64 -1.45
N HIS A 11 -1.99 23.22 -1.12
CA HIS A 11 -2.32 21.88 -0.61
C HIS A 11 -2.12 20.75 -1.63
N LEU A 12 -2.18 21.02 -2.94
CA LEU A 12 -1.96 19.98 -3.96
C LEU A 12 -0.48 19.60 -4.09
N HIS A 13 0.43 20.48 -3.73
CA HIS A 13 1.87 20.20 -3.85
C HIS A 13 2.34 19.17 -2.79
N PHE A 14 1.78 19.21 -1.58
CA PHE A 14 2.11 18.26 -0.51
C PHE A 14 1.54 16.85 -0.75
N MET A 15 0.44 16.73 -1.47
CA MET A 15 -0.25 15.45 -1.72
C MET A 15 0.41 14.55 -2.77
N HIS A 16 1.55 14.93 -3.34
CA HIS A 16 2.23 14.14 -4.38
C HIS A 16 3.72 13.92 -4.09
N GLU A 17 4.17 14.20 -2.87
CA GLU A 17 5.59 14.11 -2.52
C GLU A 17 6.11 12.68 -2.56
N GLN A 18 5.35 11.73 -2.01
CA GLN A 18 5.75 10.32 -2.01
C GLN A 18 5.60 9.72 -3.42
N LEU A 19 4.57 10.12 -4.15
CA LEU A 19 4.40 9.69 -5.55
C LEU A 19 5.56 10.17 -6.41
N ASP A 20 5.97 11.45 -6.28
CA ASP A 20 7.13 11.99 -6.99
C ASP A 20 8.41 11.21 -6.67
N LYS A 21 8.69 10.97 -5.40
CA LYS A 21 9.82 10.14 -4.97
C LYS A 21 9.77 8.73 -5.56
N SER A 22 8.61 8.10 -5.56
CA SER A 22 8.42 6.75 -6.09
C SER A 22 8.64 6.69 -7.60
N LEU A 23 8.18 7.71 -8.35
CA LEU A 23 8.31 7.80 -9.80
C LEU A 23 9.75 8.10 -10.21
N THR A 24 10.37 9.13 -9.63
CA THR A 24 11.72 9.62 -9.99
C THR A 24 12.80 8.56 -9.81
N THR A 25 12.61 7.60 -8.89
CA THR A 25 13.53 6.47 -8.71
C THR A 25 13.49 5.45 -9.86
N LYS A 26 12.46 5.47 -10.71
CA LYS A 26 12.22 4.44 -11.74
C LYS A 26 12.13 4.99 -13.15
N VAL A 27 11.65 6.23 -13.31
CA VAL A 27 11.42 6.87 -14.62
C VAL A 27 11.76 8.36 -14.55
N ALA A 28 12.32 8.89 -15.63
CA ALA A 28 12.57 10.31 -15.76
C ALA A 28 11.41 10.97 -16.50
N LEU A 29 10.55 11.69 -15.77
CA LEU A 29 9.45 12.46 -16.33
C LEU A 29 9.88 13.91 -16.56
N THR A 30 9.43 14.52 -17.65
CA THR A 30 9.47 15.98 -17.80
C THR A 30 8.46 16.65 -16.86
N ALA A 31 8.61 17.95 -16.63
CA ALA A 31 7.64 18.71 -15.83
C ALA A 31 6.21 18.62 -16.38
N ALA A 32 6.05 18.66 -17.71
CA ALA A 32 4.74 18.51 -18.35
C ALA A 32 4.14 17.10 -18.16
N GLU A 33 4.94 16.05 -18.30
CA GLU A 33 4.51 14.68 -18.05
C GLU A 33 4.13 14.49 -16.57
N TRP A 34 4.87 15.08 -15.64
CA TRP A 34 4.57 15.03 -14.22
C TRP A 34 3.22 15.69 -13.89
N GLU A 35 2.96 16.89 -14.42
CA GLU A 35 1.65 17.52 -14.26
C GLU A 35 0.51 16.68 -14.86
N ALA A 36 0.75 16.08 -16.02
CA ALA A 36 -0.21 15.15 -16.63
C ALA A 36 -0.46 13.91 -15.75
N VAL A 37 0.59 13.29 -15.21
CA VAL A 37 0.44 12.13 -14.29
C VAL A 37 -0.44 12.49 -13.10
N LYS A 38 -0.23 13.63 -12.46
CA LYS A 38 -1.02 14.05 -11.29
C LYS A 38 -2.52 14.17 -11.60
N SER A 39 -2.87 14.57 -12.82
CA SER A 39 -4.27 14.77 -13.20
C SER A 39 -5.09 13.48 -13.28
N PHE A 40 -4.45 12.31 -13.36
CA PHE A 40 -5.14 11.01 -13.37
C PHE A 40 -5.53 10.52 -11.97
N PHE A 41 -4.99 11.13 -10.92
CA PHE A 41 -5.25 10.70 -9.55
C PHE A 41 -6.37 11.48 -8.89
N ILE A 42 -7.18 10.77 -8.10
CA ILE A 42 -8.24 11.33 -7.28
C ILE A 42 -7.75 11.36 -5.83
N PRO A 43 -7.55 12.56 -5.23
CA PRO A 43 -7.18 12.67 -3.83
C PRO A 43 -8.30 12.19 -2.91
N LYS A 44 -7.94 11.43 -1.87
CA LYS A 44 -8.88 10.92 -0.86
C LYS A 44 -8.26 10.99 0.52
N LYS A 45 -9.04 11.45 1.50
CA LYS A 45 -8.67 11.35 2.92
C LYS A 45 -9.52 10.27 3.59
N LEU A 46 -8.89 9.46 4.41
CA LEU A 46 -9.54 8.51 5.30
C LEU A 46 -9.16 8.83 6.73
N ARG A 47 -10.12 8.72 7.63
CA ARG A 47 -9.85 8.70 9.08
C ARG A 47 -9.46 7.30 9.49
N LYS A 48 -8.74 7.19 10.57
CA LYS A 48 -8.46 5.92 11.24
C LYS A 48 -9.72 5.05 11.35
N ARG A 49 -9.62 3.77 11.03
CA ARG A 49 -10.69 2.77 11.01
C ARG A 49 -11.74 2.94 9.90
N GLN A 50 -11.53 3.86 8.96
CA GLN A 50 -12.37 3.89 7.76
C GLN A 50 -11.87 2.89 6.73
N TYR A 51 -12.82 2.29 6.02
CA TYR A 51 -12.54 1.34 4.95
C TYR A 51 -12.40 2.05 3.61
N LEU A 52 -11.39 1.66 2.85
CA LEU A 52 -11.23 1.99 1.43
C LEU A 52 -11.99 1.00 0.55
N LEU A 53 -12.02 -0.28 0.98
CA LEU A 53 -12.67 -1.39 0.28
C LEU A 53 -13.21 -2.37 1.31
N ASN A 54 -14.43 -2.87 1.07
CA ASN A 54 -14.97 -4.01 1.81
C ASN A 54 -14.90 -5.27 0.94
N ALA A 55 -14.61 -6.40 1.54
CA ALA A 55 -14.75 -7.70 0.88
C ALA A 55 -16.20 -7.88 0.40
N GLY A 56 -16.38 -8.34 -0.84
CA GLY A 56 -17.67 -8.44 -1.51
C GLY A 56 -18.02 -7.25 -2.42
N ASP A 57 -17.41 -6.08 -2.24
CA ASP A 57 -17.53 -4.96 -3.18
C ASP A 57 -16.54 -5.14 -4.36
N VAL A 58 -16.76 -4.45 -5.46
CA VAL A 58 -15.81 -4.39 -6.57
C VAL A 58 -14.70 -3.35 -6.25
N CYS A 59 -13.45 -3.74 -6.37
CA CYS A 59 -12.31 -2.86 -6.18
C CYS A 59 -12.16 -1.89 -7.36
N GLN A 60 -12.56 -0.64 -7.17
CA GLN A 60 -12.54 0.37 -8.22
C GLN A 60 -11.21 1.11 -8.36
N TYR A 61 -10.31 0.98 -7.36
CA TYR A 61 -9.13 1.82 -7.27
C TYR A 61 -7.85 1.03 -7.00
N PHE A 62 -6.80 1.37 -7.75
CA PHE A 62 -5.44 1.12 -7.35
C PHE A 62 -4.97 2.33 -6.53
N CYS A 63 -4.67 2.13 -5.25
CA CYS A 63 -4.48 3.21 -4.28
C CYS A 63 -3.01 3.36 -3.93
N PHE A 64 -2.51 4.60 -3.99
CA PHE A 64 -1.19 5.00 -3.52
C PHE A 64 -1.32 5.74 -2.18
N VAL A 65 -0.45 5.43 -1.22
CA VAL A 65 -0.44 6.04 0.12
C VAL A 65 0.54 7.21 0.14
N GLU A 66 0.03 8.44 0.24
CA GLU A 66 0.84 9.63 0.45
C GLU A 66 1.19 9.84 1.92
N LYS A 67 0.24 9.52 2.81
CA LYS A 67 0.42 9.64 4.26
C LYS A 67 -0.44 8.60 4.98
N GLY A 68 0.09 8.07 6.08
CA GLY A 68 -0.63 7.13 6.94
C GLY A 68 -0.24 5.68 6.70
N LEU A 69 -0.95 4.79 7.35
CA LEU A 69 -0.75 3.34 7.30
C LEU A 69 -2.09 2.65 7.03
N LEU A 70 -2.11 1.81 6.00
CA LEU A 70 -3.25 0.96 5.67
C LEU A 70 -2.88 -0.52 5.84
N ARG A 71 -3.92 -1.36 5.97
CA ARG A 71 -3.79 -2.81 5.86
C ARG A 71 -4.84 -3.37 4.90
N SER A 72 -4.48 -4.47 4.21
CA SER A 72 -5.48 -5.36 3.59
C SER A 72 -5.54 -6.67 4.36
N PHE A 73 -6.75 -7.22 4.51
CA PHE A 73 -6.98 -8.45 5.26
C PHE A 73 -8.22 -9.17 4.75
N SER A 74 -8.22 -10.49 4.89
CA SER A 74 -9.40 -11.33 4.72
C SER A 74 -9.93 -11.76 6.09
N VAL A 75 -11.20 -12.17 6.12
CA VAL A 75 -11.85 -12.74 7.32
C VAL A 75 -12.24 -14.17 7.03
N ASP A 76 -11.83 -15.11 7.87
CA ASP A 76 -12.18 -16.51 7.71
C ASP A 76 -13.58 -16.85 8.31
N LYS A 77 -14.01 -18.10 8.18
CA LYS A 77 -15.31 -18.58 8.68
C LYS A 77 -15.48 -18.49 10.20
N ASN A 78 -14.36 -18.37 10.93
CA ASN A 78 -14.33 -18.24 12.38
C ASN A 78 -14.19 -16.78 12.82
N ALA A 79 -14.37 -15.82 11.91
CA ALA A 79 -14.20 -14.39 12.10
C ALA A 79 -12.75 -13.95 12.47
N ASN A 80 -11.74 -14.77 12.14
CA ASN A 80 -10.35 -14.37 12.32
C ASN A 80 -9.90 -13.50 11.14
N GLU A 81 -9.20 -12.42 11.45
CA GLU A 81 -8.60 -11.54 10.44
C GLU A 81 -7.21 -12.03 10.04
N HIS A 82 -6.99 -12.20 8.74
CA HIS A 82 -5.71 -12.59 8.16
C HIS A 82 -5.13 -11.41 7.38
N VAL A 83 -4.17 -10.71 7.97
CA VAL A 83 -3.52 -9.56 7.34
C VAL A 83 -2.64 -10.02 6.17
N VAL A 84 -2.98 -9.56 4.97
CA VAL A 84 -2.30 -9.91 3.73
C VAL A 84 -1.22 -8.89 3.39
N GLN A 85 -1.47 -7.61 3.63
CA GLN A 85 -0.54 -6.53 3.31
C GLN A 85 -0.70 -5.38 4.29
N PHE A 86 0.43 -4.72 4.60
CA PHE A 86 0.46 -3.34 5.07
C PHE A 86 0.90 -2.43 3.94
N ALA A 87 0.46 -1.18 3.97
CA ALA A 87 0.91 -0.15 3.05
C ALA A 87 1.24 1.13 3.83
N LEU A 88 2.54 1.47 3.83
CA LEU A 88 3.11 2.72 4.32
C LEU A 88 3.09 3.80 3.24
N GLU A 89 3.53 4.99 3.60
CA GLU A 89 3.80 6.08 2.66
C GLU A 89 4.70 5.60 1.51
N GLY A 90 4.36 5.96 0.29
CA GLY A 90 5.08 5.53 -0.92
C GLY A 90 4.69 4.15 -1.45
N TRP A 91 3.75 3.45 -0.80
CA TRP A 91 3.32 2.12 -1.20
C TRP A 91 1.96 2.14 -1.88
N TRP A 92 1.75 1.10 -2.70
CA TRP A 92 0.48 0.83 -3.35
C TRP A 92 -0.30 -0.25 -2.61
N ILE A 93 -1.63 -0.12 -2.59
CA ILE A 93 -2.53 -1.11 -2.01
C ILE A 93 -3.81 -1.24 -2.84
N SER A 94 -4.26 -2.47 -3.07
CA SER A 94 -5.48 -2.80 -3.79
C SER A 94 -5.81 -4.28 -3.59
N ASP A 95 -7.04 -4.67 -3.88
CA ASP A 95 -7.32 -6.05 -4.31
C ASP A 95 -7.10 -6.12 -5.82
N MET A 96 -5.90 -6.54 -6.23
CA MET A 96 -5.52 -6.56 -7.64
C MET A 96 -6.35 -7.53 -8.47
N GLY A 97 -6.81 -8.64 -7.88
CA GLY A 97 -7.71 -9.57 -8.56
C GLY A 97 -8.98 -8.86 -8.97
N SER A 98 -9.68 -8.29 -8.00
CA SER A 98 -10.92 -7.53 -8.21
C SER A 98 -10.71 -6.31 -9.11
N PHE A 99 -9.64 -5.53 -8.89
CA PHE A 99 -9.34 -4.34 -9.70
C PHE A 99 -9.17 -4.65 -11.19
N LEU A 100 -8.55 -5.79 -11.51
CA LEU A 100 -8.29 -6.18 -12.90
C LEU A 100 -9.45 -6.92 -13.56
N SER A 101 -10.15 -7.81 -12.83
CA SER A 101 -11.25 -8.61 -13.39
C SER A 101 -12.59 -7.92 -13.33
N GLY A 102 -12.81 -7.03 -12.35
CA GLY A 102 -14.14 -6.49 -12.03
C GLY A 102 -15.00 -7.40 -11.14
N ASP A 103 -14.45 -8.55 -10.70
CA ASP A 103 -15.12 -9.44 -9.75
C ASP A 103 -15.10 -8.85 -8.33
N ASN A 104 -15.89 -9.44 -7.43
CA ASN A 104 -15.93 -9.01 -6.05
C ASN A 104 -14.58 -9.23 -5.34
N ALA A 105 -14.18 -8.24 -4.54
CA ALA A 105 -12.97 -8.29 -3.74
C ALA A 105 -13.05 -9.37 -2.64
N VAL A 106 -11.92 -10.01 -2.38
CA VAL A 106 -11.75 -10.97 -1.28
C VAL A 106 -11.13 -10.33 -0.04
N TYR A 107 -10.61 -9.11 -0.19
CA TYR A 107 -9.96 -8.37 0.90
C TYR A 107 -10.77 -7.15 1.32
N ASN A 108 -10.69 -6.87 2.63
CA ASN A 108 -10.98 -5.55 3.18
C ASN A 108 -9.71 -4.71 3.14
N ILE A 109 -9.84 -3.39 2.91
CA ILE A 109 -8.74 -2.44 3.04
C ILE A 109 -9.16 -1.35 4.01
N GLU A 110 -8.42 -1.20 5.11
CA GLU A 110 -8.72 -0.30 6.23
C GLU A 110 -7.54 0.62 6.54
N ALA A 111 -7.84 1.86 6.90
CA ALA A 111 -6.86 2.81 7.40
C ALA A 111 -6.58 2.59 8.89
N LEU A 112 -5.33 2.31 9.26
CA LEU A 112 -4.89 2.15 10.66
C LEU A 112 -4.60 3.49 11.33
N GLU A 113 -4.42 4.53 10.54
CA GLU A 113 -4.20 5.93 10.94
C GLU A 113 -5.00 6.85 10.02
N ASP A 114 -5.09 8.15 10.34
CA ASP A 114 -5.58 9.14 9.40
C ASP A 114 -4.66 9.14 8.17
N ALA A 115 -5.23 8.98 6.98
CA ALA A 115 -4.48 8.75 5.76
C ALA A 115 -4.85 9.72 4.65
N GLU A 116 -3.87 10.07 3.83
CA GLU A 116 -4.03 10.80 2.57
C GLU A 116 -3.61 9.88 1.43
N LEU A 117 -4.50 9.72 0.45
CA LEU A 117 -4.41 8.71 -0.58
C LEU A 117 -4.57 9.34 -1.95
N LEU A 118 -3.96 8.71 -2.95
CA LEU A 118 -4.15 9.00 -4.36
C LEU A 118 -4.77 7.75 -5.00
N LEU A 119 -5.99 7.90 -5.50
CA LEU A 119 -6.77 6.83 -6.10
C LEU A 119 -6.66 6.87 -7.62
N LEU A 120 -6.36 5.74 -8.23
CA LEU A 120 -6.27 5.58 -9.68
C LEU A 120 -7.33 4.57 -10.12
N THR A 121 -8.30 4.99 -10.94
CA THR A 121 -9.28 4.08 -11.53
C THR A 121 -8.64 3.24 -12.63
N ARG A 122 -9.28 2.12 -12.99
CA ARG A 122 -8.83 1.29 -14.13
C ARG A 122 -8.72 2.10 -15.42
N GLN A 123 -9.77 2.86 -15.76
CA GLN A 123 -9.79 3.70 -16.96
C GLN A 123 -8.69 4.76 -16.94
N ALA A 124 -8.53 5.48 -15.82
CA ALA A 124 -7.47 6.49 -15.68
C ALA A 124 -6.07 5.89 -15.79
N MET A 125 -5.87 4.65 -15.31
CA MET A 125 -4.61 3.93 -15.49
C MET A 125 -4.33 3.64 -16.97
N ASP A 126 -5.30 3.10 -17.70
CA ASP A 126 -5.16 2.81 -19.12
C ASP A 126 -4.91 4.10 -19.93
N ASP A 127 -5.65 5.18 -19.64
CA ASP A 127 -5.48 6.49 -20.30
C ASP A 127 -4.08 7.08 -20.00
N MET A 128 -3.60 6.99 -18.76
CA MET A 128 -2.27 7.44 -18.37
C MET A 128 -1.17 6.68 -19.06
N LEU A 129 -1.28 5.35 -19.19
CA LEU A 129 -0.29 4.51 -19.87
C LEU A 129 -0.22 4.84 -21.37
N ASN A 130 -1.37 5.09 -21.99
CA ASN A 130 -1.43 5.51 -23.39
C ASN A 130 -0.84 6.92 -23.60
N ALA A 131 -1.12 7.86 -22.71
CA ALA A 131 -0.65 9.25 -22.85
C ALA A 131 0.84 9.40 -22.50
N ILE A 132 1.35 8.61 -21.56
CA ILE A 132 2.70 8.72 -21.02
C ILE A 132 3.36 7.33 -20.99
N PRO A 133 3.92 6.84 -22.12
CA PRO A 133 4.47 5.48 -22.22
C PRO A 133 5.56 5.12 -21.20
N LYS A 134 6.23 6.13 -20.61
CA LYS A 134 7.18 5.92 -19.49
C LYS A 134 6.52 5.28 -18.27
N MET A 135 5.22 5.50 -18.07
CA MET A 135 4.46 4.91 -16.96
C MET A 135 4.30 3.40 -17.07
N GLU A 136 4.32 2.84 -18.29
CA GLU A 136 4.42 1.39 -18.53
C GLU A 136 5.66 0.81 -17.83
N ARG A 137 6.82 1.46 -18.02
CA ARG A 137 8.06 1.06 -17.35
C ARG A 137 7.94 1.13 -15.83
N TYR A 138 7.32 2.19 -15.30
CA TYR A 138 7.11 2.35 -13.86
C TYR A 138 6.30 1.20 -13.28
N PHE A 139 5.11 0.92 -13.84
CA PHE A 139 4.23 -0.14 -13.33
C PHE A 139 4.82 -1.52 -13.55
N ARG A 140 5.50 -1.77 -14.65
CA ARG A 140 6.20 -3.03 -14.87
C ARG A 140 7.26 -3.28 -13.80
N LEU A 141 8.09 -2.29 -13.46
CA LEU A 141 9.09 -2.41 -12.39
C LEU A 141 8.44 -2.58 -11.02
N LEU A 142 7.32 -1.88 -10.76
CA LEU A 142 6.53 -2.02 -9.54
C LEU A 142 6.02 -3.46 -9.39
N MET A 143 5.41 -4.02 -10.44
CA MET A 143 4.86 -5.39 -10.42
C MET A 143 5.96 -6.45 -10.29
N GLN A 144 7.08 -6.29 -11.00
CA GLN A 144 8.24 -7.19 -10.86
C GLN A 144 8.77 -7.22 -9.41
N ASN A 145 8.93 -6.05 -8.79
CA ASN A 145 9.32 -5.96 -7.38
C ASN A 145 8.30 -6.62 -6.45
N ASN A 146 7.01 -6.40 -6.70
CA ASN A 146 5.94 -6.98 -5.88
C ASN A 146 5.96 -8.50 -5.95
N ILE A 147 6.14 -9.09 -7.13
CA ILE A 147 6.28 -10.54 -7.31
C ILE A 147 7.45 -11.09 -6.46
N VAL A 148 8.62 -10.45 -6.52
CA VAL A 148 9.79 -10.87 -5.73
C VAL A 148 9.51 -10.78 -4.22
N VAL A 149 8.85 -9.73 -3.76
CA VAL A 149 8.46 -9.57 -2.35
C VAL A 149 7.49 -10.66 -1.92
N LEU A 150 6.48 -10.97 -2.74
CA LEU A 150 5.51 -12.04 -2.48
C LEU A 150 6.18 -13.43 -2.42
N GLN A 151 7.08 -13.73 -3.36
CA GLN A 151 7.83 -15.00 -3.34
C GLN A 151 8.67 -15.14 -2.07
N ARG A 152 9.38 -14.08 -1.68
CA ARG A 152 10.18 -14.07 -0.43
C ARG A 152 9.29 -14.22 0.81
N ARG A 153 8.08 -13.66 0.79
CA ARG A 153 7.13 -13.79 1.88
C ARG A 153 6.59 -15.22 1.99
N ILE A 154 6.20 -15.83 0.87
CA ILE A 154 5.74 -17.23 0.83
C ILE A 154 6.84 -18.14 1.37
N LEU A 155 8.07 -18.01 0.86
CA LEU A 155 9.21 -18.81 1.34
C LEU A 155 9.42 -18.61 2.85
N GLY A 156 9.40 -17.36 3.34
CA GLY A 156 9.54 -17.06 4.75
C GLY A 156 8.41 -17.64 5.60
N THR A 157 7.18 -17.68 5.09
CA THR A 157 6.05 -18.28 5.79
C THR A 157 6.24 -19.79 5.97
N LEU A 158 6.81 -20.47 4.97
CA LEU A 158 7.00 -21.91 4.94
C LEU A 158 8.24 -22.38 5.73
N SER A 159 9.32 -21.57 5.75
CA SER A 159 10.64 -22.05 6.20
C SER A 159 11.20 -21.35 7.44
N LEU A 160 10.69 -20.16 7.81
CA LEU A 160 11.23 -19.40 8.93
C LEU A 160 10.48 -19.67 10.23
N SER A 161 11.21 -19.75 11.35
CA SER A 161 10.66 -19.74 12.70
C SER A 161 9.98 -18.41 13.02
N ALA A 162 9.17 -18.37 14.07
CA ALA A 162 8.49 -17.15 14.52
C ALA A 162 9.51 -16.02 14.87
N GLU A 163 10.64 -16.39 15.47
CA GLU A 163 11.70 -15.46 15.82
C GLU A 163 12.36 -14.85 14.57
N GLU A 164 12.71 -15.69 13.59
CA GLU A 164 13.32 -15.23 12.33
C GLU A 164 12.36 -14.34 11.53
N LYS A 165 11.06 -14.68 11.46
CA LYS A 165 10.02 -13.83 10.86
C LYS A 165 9.97 -12.46 11.52
N TYR A 166 9.99 -12.43 12.85
CA TYR A 166 9.94 -11.18 13.61
C TYR A 166 11.22 -10.34 13.42
N LYS A 167 12.40 -10.94 13.53
CA LYS A 167 13.69 -10.26 13.27
C LYS A 167 13.75 -9.68 11.86
N ARG A 168 13.29 -10.42 10.86
CA ARG A 168 13.23 -9.95 9.48
C ARG A 168 12.27 -8.76 9.34
N MET A 169 11.12 -8.79 10.01
CA MET A 169 10.17 -7.67 10.00
C MET A 169 10.77 -6.43 10.68
N MET A 170 11.51 -6.59 11.78
CA MET A 170 12.24 -5.49 12.44
C MET A 170 13.26 -4.82 11.51
N GLN A 171 13.94 -5.60 10.69
CA GLN A 171 14.94 -5.08 9.75
C GLN A 171 14.31 -4.37 8.54
N LEU A 172 13.22 -4.93 8.00
CA LEU A 172 12.64 -4.45 6.75
C LEU A 172 11.55 -3.40 6.96
N TYR A 173 10.80 -3.48 8.06
CA TYR A 173 9.57 -2.70 8.27
C TYR A 173 9.43 -2.22 9.72
N PRO A 174 10.44 -1.51 10.28
CA PRO A 174 10.42 -1.05 11.67
C PRO A 174 9.22 -0.14 11.96
N ASP A 175 8.82 0.70 11.00
CA ASP A 175 7.71 1.64 11.15
C ASP A 175 6.36 0.91 11.32
N ILE A 176 6.14 -0.21 10.62
CA ILE A 176 4.93 -1.02 10.79
C ILE A 176 4.85 -1.58 12.21
N LEU A 177 5.99 -2.02 12.77
CA LEU A 177 6.05 -2.55 14.14
C LEU A 177 5.72 -1.52 15.21
N GLN A 178 6.02 -0.24 14.96
CA GLN A 178 5.73 0.85 15.89
C GLN A 178 4.31 1.37 15.76
N ARG A 179 3.75 1.39 14.55
CA ARG A 179 2.47 2.04 14.20
C ARG A 179 1.28 1.08 14.18
N SER A 180 1.52 -0.23 14.03
CA SER A 180 0.44 -1.23 13.92
C SER A 180 0.18 -1.94 15.24
N PRO A 181 -1.10 -2.26 15.59
CA PRO A 181 -1.45 -3.13 16.70
C PRO A 181 -0.79 -4.51 16.59
N GLN A 182 -0.36 -5.05 17.75
CA GLN A 182 0.37 -6.33 17.78
C GLN A 182 -0.41 -7.51 17.20
N GLN A 183 -1.73 -7.54 17.36
CA GLN A 183 -2.58 -8.57 16.78
C GLN A 183 -2.48 -8.60 15.25
N TYR A 184 -2.38 -7.45 14.59
CA TYR A 184 -2.24 -7.38 13.13
C TYR A 184 -0.84 -7.79 12.68
N ILE A 185 0.18 -7.45 13.47
CA ILE A 185 1.56 -7.93 13.24
C ILE A 185 1.62 -9.44 13.36
N ALA A 186 1.03 -10.03 14.41
CA ALA A 186 0.97 -11.48 14.61
C ALA A 186 0.27 -12.17 13.43
N SER A 187 -0.90 -11.65 13.02
CA SER A 187 -1.65 -12.14 11.87
C SER A 187 -0.81 -12.07 10.57
N PHE A 188 -0.12 -10.95 10.32
CA PHE A 188 0.74 -10.78 9.13
C PHE A 188 1.93 -11.75 9.11
N LEU A 189 2.50 -12.08 10.28
CA LEU A 189 3.58 -13.06 10.43
C LEU A 189 3.09 -14.52 10.41
N GLY A 190 1.77 -14.75 10.46
CA GLY A 190 1.17 -16.07 10.53
C GLY A 190 1.47 -16.79 11.86
N ILE A 191 1.47 -16.04 12.97
CA ILE A 191 1.68 -16.55 14.33
C ILE A 191 0.60 -16.01 15.27
N THR A 192 0.47 -16.60 16.46
CA THR A 192 -0.48 -16.08 17.45
C THR A 192 0.08 -14.86 18.21
N PRO A 193 -0.79 -13.99 18.78
CA PRO A 193 -0.35 -12.85 19.58
C PRO A 193 0.51 -13.26 20.78
N GLU A 194 0.23 -14.42 21.41
CA GLU A 194 1.01 -14.97 22.52
C GLU A 194 2.42 -15.35 22.07
N THR A 195 2.52 -16.01 20.89
CA THR A 195 3.82 -16.34 20.28
C THR A 195 4.60 -15.08 19.97
N LEU A 196 3.96 -14.05 19.40
CA LEU A 196 4.60 -12.77 19.12
C LEU A 196 5.11 -12.11 20.41
N SER A 197 4.31 -12.09 21.46
CA SER A 197 4.70 -11.54 22.78
C SER A 197 5.93 -12.24 23.34
N ARG A 198 5.99 -13.57 23.27
CA ARG A 198 7.14 -14.38 23.71
C ARG A 198 8.40 -14.07 22.89
N VAL A 199 8.27 -14.07 21.55
CA VAL A 199 9.39 -13.76 20.64
C VAL A 199 9.96 -12.36 20.90
N ARG A 200 9.10 -11.37 21.09
CA ARG A 200 9.54 -10.00 21.42
C ARG A 200 10.39 -9.94 22.69
N LYS A 201 9.96 -10.63 23.74
CA LYS A 201 10.73 -10.71 24.99
C LYS A 201 12.09 -11.37 24.78
N GLN A 202 12.14 -12.47 24.05
CA GLN A 202 13.40 -13.18 23.72
C GLN A 202 14.36 -12.28 22.95
N VAL A 203 13.90 -11.64 21.90
CA VAL A 203 14.72 -10.74 21.07
C VAL A 203 15.21 -9.51 21.86
N SER A 204 14.38 -8.94 22.74
CA SER A 204 14.78 -7.77 23.57
C SER A 204 15.72 -8.13 24.70
N SER A 205 15.72 -9.37 25.18
CA SER A 205 16.63 -9.84 26.25
C SER A 205 17.98 -10.36 25.74
N GLY A 206 18.20 -10.33 24.43
CA GLY A 206 19.47 -10.77 23.82
C GLY A 206 19.77 -12.27 23.94
N LYS A 207 18.74 -13.09 24.24
CA LYS A 207 18.84 -14.55 24.31
C LYS A 207 18.37 -15.18 23.03
#